data_71301df5735e3e703f48d4492bf1d585
#
_entry.id   71301df5735e3e703f48d4492bf1d585
#
_cell.length_a   1.000
_cell.length_b   1.000
_cell.length_c   1.000
_cell.angle_alpha   90.00
_cell.angle_beta   90.00
_cell.angle_gamma   90.00
#
_symmetry.space_group_name_H-M   'P 1'
#
loop_
_entity.id
_entity.type
_entity.pdbx_description
1 polymer ?
#
loop_
_entity_poly.entity_id
_entity_poly.type
_entity_poly.pdbx_seq_one_letter_code
_entity_poly.pdbx_strand_id
1 'polypeptide(L)'
;MRRHAALAPFLVLALSGCTGSTHLVHVVTLNEPLPTVSGPSVTGSGTLSSDTYRGKILVLNVWANWCTPCQQEQPDLVKVANAYASKGVAFMGINYEDQGAAARSWIKRFRVPYPSLSDPSGRTAAQLKYPNVPDTIIVDASGTERYLIIGKTDQAELSSYLDLVLASPSISPPPSS
;
A
#
# COMPACT_ATOMS: atom_id res chain seq x y z
N MET A 1 -20.07 -59.32 47.29
CA MET A 1 -18.99 -58.89 46.36
C MET A 1 -19.47 -57.69 45.58
N ARG A 2 -19.12 -56.46 46.02
CA ARG A 2 -19.49 -55.19 45.34
C ARG A 2 -18.27 -54.69 44.60
N ARG A 3 -18.32 -54.59 43.26
CA ARG A 3 -17.29 -54.02 42.40
C ARG A 3 -17.53 -52.53 42.30
N HIS A 4 -16.58 -51.72 42.79
CA HIS A 4 -16.57 -50.27 42.59
C HIS A 4 -15.88 -49.99 41.24
N ALA A 5 -16.65 -49.39 40.33
CA ALA A 5 -16.12 -48.85 39.08
C ALA A 5 -15.61 -47.43 39.36
N ALA A 6 -14.33 -47.20 39.11
CA ALA A 6 -13.72 -45.88 39.22
C ALA A 6 -13.98 -45.10 37.92
N LEU A 7 -14.68 -43.97 38.02
CA LEU A 7 -14.77 -43.01 36.92
C LEU A 7 -13.51 -42.13 36.90
N ALA A 8 -12.79 -42.17 35.83
CA ALA A 8 -11.69 -41.23 35.54
C ALA A 8 -12.26 -39.88 35.00
N PRO A 9 -11.76 -38.74 35.48
CA PRO A 9 -12.20 -37.44 34.95
C PRO A 9 -11.55 -37.19 33.58
N PHE A 10 -12.37 -36.94 32.57
CA PHE A 10 -11.92 -36.43 31.26
C PHE A 10 -11.54 -34.95 31.42
N LEU A 11 -10.24 -34.68 31.27
CA LEU A 11 -9.68 -33.32 31.19
C LEU A 11 -9.96 -32.78 29.81
N VAL A 12 -10.96 -31.88 29.68
CA VAL A 12 -11.21 -31.14 28.44
C VAL A 12 -10.21 -30.01 28.33
N LEU A 13 -9.22 -30.18 27.48
CA LEU A 13 -8.26 -29.13 27.14
C LEU A 13 -8.98 -28.15 26.19
N ALA A 14 -9.39 -26.99 26.68
CA ALA A 14 -9.90 -25.90 25.86
C ALA A 14 -8.74 -25.28 25.08
N LEU A 15 -8.63 -25.60 23.80
CA LEU A 15 -7.78 -24.91 22.85
C LEU A 15 -8.40 -23.53 22.57
N SER A 16 -7.89 -22.51 23.25
CA SER A 16 -8.18 -21.10 22.93
C SER A 16 -7.54 -20.78 21.57
N GLY A 17 -8.28 -21.00 20.50
CA GLY A 17 -7.90 -20.56 19.17
C GLY A 17 -7.98 -19.03 19.11
N CYS A 18 -6.82 -18.36 19.01
CA CYS A 18 -6.76 -16.98 18.56
C CYS A 18 -7.29 -16.93 17.11
N THR A 19 -8.54 -16.52 16.92
CA THR A 19 -9.08 -16.18 15.60
C THR A 19 -8.50 -14.83 15.20
N GLY A 20 -7.24 -14.82 14.75
CA GLY A 20 -6.71 -13.71 13.97
C GLY A 20 -7.52 -13.63 12.68
N SER A 21 -8.25 -12.54 12.47
CA SER A 21 -8.87 -12.25 11.18
C SER A 21 -7.76 -12.12 10.15
N THR A 22 -7.50 -13.19 9.40
CA THR A 22 -6.62 -13.14 8.22
C THR A 22 -7.36 -12.33 7.18
N HIS A 23 -7.06 -11.03 7.08
CA HIS A 23 -7.35 -10.29 5.88
C HIS A 23 -6.51 -10.92 4.78
N LEU A 24 -7.17 -11.60 3.85
CA LEU A 24 -6.51 -12.10 2.65
C LEU A 24 -6.16 -10.88 1.79
N VAL A 25 -5.00 -10.30 2.05
CA VAL A 25 -4.42 -9.31 1.16
C VAL A 25 -3.80 -10.08 0.00
N HIS A 26 -4.22 -9.73 -1.21
CA HIS A 26 -3.65 -10.35 -2.39
C HIS A 26 -2.42 -9.55 -2.83
N VAL A 27 -1.24 -10.12 -2.67
CA VAL A 27 0.01 -9.49 -3.12
C VAL A 27 0.50 -10.19 -4.38
N VAL A 28 0.71 -9.40 -5.42
CA VAL A 28 1.25 -9.85 -6.70
C VAL A 28 2.69 -9.36 -6.84
N THR A 29 3.62 -10.27 -7.11
CA THR A 29 4.98 -9.90 -7.50
C THR A 29 4.97 -9.48 -8.97
N LEU A 30 5.53 -8.31 -9.26
CA LEU A 30 5.63 -7.71 -10.58
C LEU A 30 7.10 -7.59 -11.00
N ASN A 31 7.32 -7.40 -12.30
CA ASN A 31 8.64 -7.07 -12.86
C ASN A 31 8.45 -6.28 -14.16
N GLU A 32 7.59 -5.28 -14.11
CA GLU A 32 7.23 -4.45 -15.24
C GLU A 32 7.70 -3.02 -15.00
N PRO A 33 8.11 -2.28 -16.03
CA PRO A 33 8.41 -0.86 -15.86
C PRO A 33 7.14 -0.10 -15.49
N LEU A 34 7.24 0.76 -14.47
CA LEU A 34 6.14 1.65 -14.09
C LEU A 34 5.85 2.60 -15.25
N PRO A 35 4.62 2.65 -15.79
CA PRO A 35 4.24 3.70 -16.73
C PRO A 35 4.31 5.08 -16.05
N THR A 36 4.71 6.11 -16.80
CA THR A 36 4.68 7.47 -16.25
C THR A 36 3.24 7.87 -15.93
N VAL A 37 2.95 8.08 -14.66
CA VAL A 37 1.67 8.64 -14.22
C VAL A 37 1.86 10.09 -13.81
N SER A 38 1.00 10.97 -14.30
CA SER A 38 1.06 12.40 -14.00
C SER A 38 -0.32 13.03 -13.96
N GLY A 39 -0.44 14.09 -13.17
CA GLY A 39 -1.69 14.83 -13.04
C GLY A 39 -1.56 16.03 -12.12
N PRO A 40 -2.61 16.88 -12.03
CA PRO A 40 -2.61 18.04 -11.14
C PRO A 40 -2.51 17.62 -9.67
N SER A 41 -1.82 18.43 -8.87
CA SER A 41 -1.74 18.22 -7.42
C SER A 41 -3.10 18.46 -6.75
N VAL A 42 -3.47 17.61 -5.78
CA VAL A 42 -4.68 17.80 -4.96
C VAL A 42 -4.57 19.05 -4.07
N THR A 43 -3.39 19.36 -3.53
CA THR A 43 -3.18 20.41 -2.52
C THR A 43 -2.34 21.58 -2.99
N GLY A 44 -1.54 21.40 -4.04
CA GLY A 44 -0.62 22.41 -4.56
C GLY A 44 -1.02 22.93 -5.93
N SER A 45 -0.25 23.90 -6.43
CA SER A 45 -0.24 24.29 -7.84
C SER A 45 0.76 23.44 -8.61
N GLY A 46 0.42 23.07 -9.83
CA GLY A 46 1.32 22.35 -10.73
C GLY A 46 0.96 20.88 -10.93
N THR A 47 1.81 20.20 -11.68
CA THR A 47 1.67 18.79 -12.06
C THR A 47 2.63 17.94 -11.25
N LEU A 48 2.13 16.84 -10.71
CA LEU A 48 2.93 15.77 -10.12
C LEU A 48 3.22 14.73 -11.19
N SER A 49 4.39 14.10 -11.12
CA SER A 49 4.76 13.00 -12.00
C SER A 49 5.57 11.95 -11.25
N SER A 50 5.30 10.68 -11.53
CA SER A 50 6.10 9.56 -10.98
C SER A 50 7.57 9.64 -11.41
N ASP A 51 7.88 10.26 -12.55
CA ASP A 51 9.26 10.40 -13.02
C ASP A 51 10.15 11.25 -12.11
N THR A 52 9.56 12.12 -11.27
CA THR A 52 10.34 12.90 -10.29
C THR A 52 10.93 12.04 -9.16
N TYR A 53 10.51 10.78 -9.08
CA TYR A 53 10.98 9.83 -8.07
C TYR A 53 11.99 8.80 -8.61
N ARG A 54 12.43 8.94 -9.87
CA ARG A 54 13.51 8.09 -10.43
C ARG A 54 14.74 8.10 -9.52
N GLY A 55 15.31 6.91 -9.28
CA GLY A 55 16.42 6.73 -8.33
C GLY A 55 16.00 6.58 -6.87
N LYS A 56 14.70 6.60 -6.56
CA LYS A 56 14.14 6.32 -5.23
C LYS A 56 13.18 5.13 -5.31
N ILE A 57 13.03 4.40 -4.22
CA ILE A 57 11.89 3.50 -4.07
C ILE A 57 10.64 4.36 -3.95
N LEU A 58 9.61 4.05 -4.74
CA LEU A 58 8.35 4.79 -4.74
C LEU A 58 7.21 3.88 -4.32
N VAL A 59 6.43 4.33 -3.35
CA VAL A 59 5.13 3.75 -3.00
C VAL A 59 4.04 4.60 -3.65
N LEU A 60 3.29 4.00 -4.57
CA LEU A 60 2.09 4.58 -5.15
C LEU A 60 0.87 3.98 -4.47
N ASN A 61 0.01 4.83 -3.88
CA ASN A 61 -1.25 4.39 -3.30
C ASN A 61 -2.43 5.01 -4.04
N VAL A 62 -3.30 4.16 -4.60
CA VAL A 62 -4.55 4.59 -5.25
C VAL A 62 -5.64 4.62 -4.18
N TRP A 63 -6.26 5.78 -3.98
CA TRP A 63 -7.19 6.01 -2.89
C TRP A 63 -8.32 6.96 -3.27
N ALA A 64 -9.41 6.91 -2.50
CA ALA A 64 -10.51 7.86 -2.63
C ALA A 64 -11.12 8.19 -1.25
N ASN A 65 -11.73 9.36 -1.09
CA ASN A 65 -12.35 9.73 0.19
C ASN A 65 -13.59 8.88 0.53
N TRP A 66 -14.31 8.41 -0.47
CA TRP A 66 -15.48 7.54 -0.33
C TRP A 66 -15.12 6.06 -0.04
N CYS A 67 -13.83 5.70 -0.11
CA CYS A 67 -13.34 4.33 0.10
C CYS A 67 -13.14 4.07 1.59
N THR A 68 -14.00 3.27 2.21
CA THR A 68 -13.90 2.90 3.63
C THR A 68 -12.61 2.15 3.98
N PRO A 69 -12.15 1.14 3.21
CA PRO A 69 -10.87 0.48 3.48
C PRO A 69 -9.68 1.43 3.40
N CYS A 70 -9.71 2.41 2.48
CA CYS A 70 -8.66 3.44 2.39
C CYS A 70 -8.57 4.28 3.68
N GLN A 71 -9.74 4.59 4.31
CA GLN A 71 -9.74 5.31 5.59
C GLN A 71 -9.09 4.49 6.72
N GLN A 72 -9.23 3.18 6.68
CA GLN A 72 -8.67 2.29 7.70
C GLN A 72 -7.16 2.14 7.57
N GLU A 73 -6.62 2.10 6.34
CA GLU A 73 -5.17 1.94 6.12
C GLU A 73 -4.38 3.25 6.23
N GLN A 74 -5.02 4.42 5.98
CA GLN A 74 -4.32 5.70 5.86
C GLN A 74 -3.43 6.05 7.07
N PRO A 75 -3.81 5.79 8.34
CA PRO A 75 -2.92 6.02 9.48
C PRO A 75 -1.64 5.19 9.42
N ASP A 76 -1.69 3.96 8.92
CA ASP A 76 -0.54 3.09 8.79
C ASP A 76 0.36 3.51 7.63
N LEU A 77 -0.20 3.92 6.49
CA LEU A 77 0.55 4.53 5.39
C LEU A 77 1.33 5.76 5.84
N VAL A 78 0.72 6.63 6.67
CA VAL A 78 1.39 7.81 7.24
C VAL A 78 2.58 7.42 8.13
N LYS A 79 2.41 6.40 8.99
CA LYS A 79 3.51 5.89 9.85
C LYS A 79 4.66 5.37 9.00
N VAL A 80 4.36 4.54 7.99
CA VAL A 80 5.39 3.97 7.11
C VAL A 80 6.08 5.06 6.30
N ALA A 81 5.34 6.01 5.72
CA ALA A 81 5.92 7.12 4.98
C ALA A 81 6.92 7.91 5.82
N ASN A 82 6.58 8.22 7.07
CA ASN A 82 7.48 8.93 7.99
C ASN A 82 8.71 8.07 8.38
N ALA A 83 8.51 6.78 8.66
CA ALA A 83 9.58 5.88 9.10
C ALA A 83 10.61 5.58 7.99
N TYR A 84 10.18 5.58 6.72
CA TYR A 84 11.00 5.19 5.59
C TYR A 84 11.54 6.38 4.78
N ALA A 85 11.15 7.62 5.09
CA ALA A 85 11.63 8.81 4.40
C ALA A 85 13.16 8.94 4.39
N SER A 86 13.82 8.67 5.53
CA SER A 86 15.28 8.70 5.65
C SER A 86 15.99 7.52 4.98
N LYS A 87 15.25 6.48 4.59
CA LYS A 87 15.77 5.30 3.87
C LYS A 87 15.69 5.44 2.34
N GLY A 88 15.33 6.61 1.81
CA GLY A 88 15.20 6.85 0.37
C GLY A 88 13.89 6.35 -0.24
N VAL A 89 12.88 6.09 0.57
CA VAL A 89 11.53 5.73 0.09
C VAL A 89 10.67 6.98 0.00
N ALA A 90 10.07 7.19 -1.15
CA ALA A 90 9.10 8.24 -1.42
C ALA A 90 7.68 7.66 -1.52
N PHE A 91 6.70 8.50 -1.23
CA PHE A 91 5.29 8.15 -1.37
C PHE A 91 4.60 9.15 -2.31
N MET A 92 3.66 8.68 -3.11
CA MET A 92 2.75 9.50 -3.90
C MET A 92 1.36 8.84 -3.92
N GLY A 93 0.32 9.62 -3.66
CA GLY A 93 -1.06 9.19 -3.80
C GLY A 93 -1.61 9.45 -5.21
N ILE A 94 -2.58 8.64 -5.61
CA ILE A 94 -3.45 8.89 -6.77
C ILE A 94 -4.87 8.95 -6.23
N ASN A 95 -5.46 10.15 -6.22
CA ASN A 95 -6.82 10.36 -5.75
C ASN A 95 -7.82 10.07 -6.88
N TYR A 96 -8.35 8.85 -6.84
CA TYR A 96 -9.14 8.23 -7.90
C TYR A 96 -10.62 8.61 -7.82
N GLU A 97 -11.18 9.08 -8.94
CA GLU A 97 -12.63 9.38 -9.12
C GLU A 97 -13.25 10.13 -7.93
N ASP A 98 -12.55 11.14 -7.45
CA ASP A 98 -12.90 11.87 -6.23
C ASP A 98 -13.02 13.38 -6.47
N GLN A 99 -13.70 14.08 -5.55
CA GLN A 99 -13.84 15.51 -5.60
C GLN A 99 -12.71 16.21 -4.83
N GLY A 100 -12.07 17.19 -5.45
CA GLY A 100 -10.89 17.86 -4.90
C GLY A 100 -11.10 18.47 -3.50
N ALA A 101 -12.30 18.94 -3.15
CA ALA A 101 -12.58 19.46 -1.80
C ALA A 101 -12.53 18.32 -0.75
N ALA A 102 -13.12 17.18 -1.05
CA ALA A 102 -13.11 16.00 -0.18
C ALA A 102 -11.71 15.43 -0.03
N ALA A 103 -10.97 15.32 -1.13
CA ALA A 103 -9.58 14.90 -1.12
C ALA A 103 -8.66 15.80 -0.27
N ARG A 104 -8.81 17.14 -0.37
CA ARG A 104 -8.07 18.09 0.49
C ARG A 104 -8.41 17.93 1.96
N SER A 105 -9.70 17.73 2.28
CA SER A 105 -10.15 17.48 3.65
C SER A 105 -9.57 16.23 4.24
N TRP A 106 -9.48 15.17 3.44
CA TRP A 106 -8.81 13.92 3.80
C TRP A 106 -7.33 14.11 4.14
N ILE A 107 -6.55 14.72 3.22
CA ILE A 107 -5.13 14.97 3.42
C ILE A 107 -4.88 15.74 4.71
N LYS A 108 -5.70 16.76 4.99
CA LYS A 108 -5.65 17.54 6.25
C LYS A 108 -6.00 16.67 7.47
N ARG A 109 -7.10 15.91 7.39
CA ARG A 109 -7.59 15.06 8.49
C ARG A 109 -6.56 14.04 8.94
N PHE A 110 -5.96 13.33 7.99
CA PHE A 110 -4.98 12.27 8.25
C PHE A 110 -3.53 12.79 8.33
N ARG A 111 -3.30 14.10 8.13
CA ARG A 111 -1.96 14.71 8.10
C ARG A 111 -1.03 13.97 7.15
N VAL A 112 -1.51 13.67 5.94
CA VAL A 112 -0.77 12.91 4.93
C VAL A 112 0.52 13.66 4.57
N PRO A 113 1.72 13.07 4.76
CA PRO A 113 3.00 13.77 4.59
C PRO A 113 3.51 13.76 3.15
N TYR A 114 2.80 13.15 2.22
CA TYR A 114 3.21 12.99 0.83
C TYR A 114 2.17 13.59 -0.13
N PRO A 115 2.60 13.99 -1.34
CA PRO A 115 1.70 14.57 -2.32
C PRO A 115 0.77 13.52 -2.94
N SER A 116 -0.39 14.00 -3.41
CA SER A 116 -1.32 13.20 -4.19
C SER A 116 -1.71 13.94 -5.47
N LEU A 117 -1.70 13.24 -6.59
CA LEU A 117 -2.29 13.74 -7.84
C LEU A 117 -3.81 13.52 -7.83
N SER A 118 -4.53 14.40 -8.53
CA SER A 118 -5.97 14.32 -8.72
C SER A 118 -6.29 13.59 -10.03
N ASP A 119 -7.09 12.53 -9.94
CA ASP A 119 -7.55 11.74 -11.10
C ASP A 119 -9.08 11.60 -11.10
N PRO A 120 -9.82 12.69 -11.33
CA PRO A 120 -11.29 12.68 -11.24
C PRO A 120 -11.95 11.83 -12.34
N SER A 121 -11.23 11.46 -13.36
CA SER A 121 -11.73 10.61 -14.45
C SER A 121 -11.27 9.15 -14.38
N GLY A 122 -10.41 8.79 -13.42
CA GLY A 122 -9.84 7.44 -13.30
C GLY A 122 -8.81 7.09 -14.38
N ARG A 123 -8.51 8.01 -15.31
CA ARG A 123 -7.62 7.71 -16.45
C ARG A 123 -6.18 7.49 -16.07
N THR A 124 -5.69 8.18 -15.05
CA THR A 124 -4.33 8.02 -14.58
C THR A 124 -4.15 6.68 -13.87
N ALA A 125 -5.09 6.31 -12.99
CA ALA A 125 -5.08 5.00 -12.34
C ALA A 125 -5.23 3.86 -13.36
N ALA A 126 -6.04 4.03 -14.40
CA ALA A 126 -6.19 3.03 -15.46
C ALA A 126 -4.87 2.72 -16.21
N GLN A 127 -3.90 3.63 -16.25
CA GLN A 127 -2.58 3.38 -16.83
C GLN A 127 -1.78 2.35 -16.04
N LEU A 128 -2.05 2.22 -14.72
CA LEU A 128 -1.42 1.24 -13.85
C LEU A 128 -1.98 -0.17 -14.02
N LYS A 129 -2.96 -0.37 -14.92
CA LYS A 129 -3.67 -1.65 -15.15
C LYS A 129 -4.46 -2.19 -13.94
N TYR A 130 -4.43 -1.52 -12.80
CA TYR A 130 -5.04 -1.93 -11.54
C TYR A 130 -5.83 -0.76 -10.92
N PRO A 131 -7.00 -0.38 -11.48
CA PRO A 131 -7.74 0.81 -11.05
C PRO A 131 -8.66 0.54 -9.86
N ASN A 132 -8.23 -0.24 -8.87
CA ASN A 132 -9.03 -0.47 -7.67
C ASN A 132 -8.61 0.48 -6.53
N VAL A 133 -9.46 0.60 -5.51
CA VAL A 133 -9.18 1.35 -4.29
C VAL A 133 -9.51 0.52 -3.04
N PRO A 134 -8.56 0.39 -2.11
CA PRO A 134 -7.18 0.82 -2.23
C PRO A 134 -6.32 -0.19 -2.97
N ASP A 135 -5.37 0.28 -3.75
CA ASP A 135 -4.25 -0.52 -4.27
C ASP A 135 -2.94 0.20 -3.94
N THR A 136 -1.92 -0.58 -3.56
CA THR A 136 -0.60 -0.02 -3.26
C THR A 136 0.46 -0.71 -4.11
N ILE A 137 1.21 0.07 -4.89
CA ILE A 137 2.27 -0.42 -5.76
C ILE A 137 3.62 0.01 -5.18
N ILE A 138 4.54 -0.93 -5.04
CA ILE A 138 5.92 -0.67 -4.63
C ILE A 138 6.82 -0.77 -5.85
N VAL A 139 7.52 0.33 -6.15
CA VAL A 139 8.40 0.49 -7.30
C VAL A 139 9.83 0.66 -6.79
N ASP A 140 10.77 -0.06 -7.38
CA ASP A 140 12.18 0.07 -7.01
C ASP A 140 12.85 1.33 -7.61
N ALA A 141 14.11 1.58 -7.23
CA ALA A 141 14.84 2.76 -7.67
C ALA A 141 15.13 2.79 -9.19
N SER A 142 15.04 1.65 -9.88
CA SER A 142 15.15 1.60 -11.34
C SER A 142 13.85 2.03 -12.06
N GLY A 143 12.74 2.12 -11.31
CA GLY A 143 11.41 2.39 -11.85
C GLY A 143 10.65 1.13 -12.25
N THR A 144 11.04 -0.02 -11.71
CA THR A 144 10.36 -1.30 -11.93
C THR A 144 9.35 -1.55 -10.81
N GLU A 145 8.10 -1.85 -11.17
CA GLU A 145 7.08 -2.32 -10.23
C GLU A 145 7.50 -3.67 -9.65
N ARG A 146 7.57 -3.78 -8.34
CA ARG A 146 8.00 -5.00 -7.64
C ARG A 146 6.86 -5.73 -6.96
N TYR A 147 5.97 -5.01 -6.33
CA TYR A 147 4.83 -5.57 -5.62
C TYR A 147 3.59 -4.72 -5.85
N LEU A 148 2.46 -5.40 -6.06
CA LEU A 148 1.12 -4.82 -6.01
C LEU A 148 0.38 -5.45 -4.84
N ILE A 149 -0.07 -4.63 -3.91
CA ILE A 149 -0.94 -5.02 -2.79
C ILE A 149 -2.36 -4.60 -3.18
N ILE A 150 -3.22 -5.57 -3.42
CA ILE A 150 -4.62 -5.35 -3.80
C ILE A 150 -5.47 -5.30 -2.54
N GLY A 151 -6.19 -4.20 -2.33
CA GLY A 151 -6.97 -3.97 -1.13
C GLY A 151 -6.18 -3.33 0.00
N LYS A 152 -6.80 -3.27 1.18
CA LYS A 152 -6.23 -2.60 2.34
C LYS A 152 -4.96 -3.29 2.83
N THR A 153 -3.91 -2.50 3.05
CA THR A 153 -2.67 -2.93 3.70
C THR A 153 -2.56 -2.35 5.13
N ASP A 154 -1.55 -2.79 5.88
CA ASP A 154 -1.20 -2.26 7.18
C ASP A 154 0.31 -1.95 7.29
N GLN A 155 0.70 -1.38 8.44
CA GLN A 155 2.09 -0.99 8.67
C GLN A 155 3.07 -2.18 8.57
N ALA A 156 2.72 -3.33 9.13
CA ALA A 156 3.63 -4.48 9.20
C ALA A 156 3.85 -5.08 7.81
N GLU A 157 2.76 -5.26 7.07
CA GLU A 157 2.80 -5.80 5.72
C GLU A 157 3.55 -4.88 4.76
N LEU A 158 3.19 -3.60 4.67
CA LEU A 158 3.87 -2.65 3.78
C LEU A 158 5.35 -2.53 4.12
N SER A 159 5.70 -2.48 5.42
CA SER A 159 7.10 -2.44 5.84
C SER A 159 7.88 -3.68 5.40
N SER A 160 7.28 -4.87 5.48
CA SER A 160 7.95 -6.12 5.09
C SER A 160 8.34 -6.12 3.61
N TYR A 161 7.45 -5.66 2.73
CA TYR A 161 7.76 -5.57 1.30
C TYR A 161 8.76 -4.45 0.97
N LEU A 162 8.71 -3.32 1.68
CA LEU A 162 9.70 -2.26 1.52
C LEU A 162 11.09 -2.72 1.94
N ASP A 163 11.21 -3.48 3.03
CA ASP A 163 12.49 -4.03 3.47
C ASP A 163 13.05 -5.06 2.46
N LEU A 164 12.19 -5.85 1.81
CA LEU A 164 12.61 -6.74 0.71
C LEU A 164 13.15 -5.95 -0.48
N VAL A 165 12.50 -4.85 -0.89
CA VAL A 165 12.96 -4.02 -2.00
C VAL A 165 14.26 -3.30 -1.64
N LEU A 166 14.40 -2.79 -0.41
CA LEU A 166 15.63 -2.16 0.08
C LEU A 166 16.82 -3.11 0.13
N ALA A 167 16.58 -4.39 0.45
CA ALA A 167 17.61 -5.43 0.50
C ALA A 167 18.01 -5.96 -0.89
N SER A 168 17.16 -5.74 -1.91
CA SER A 168 17.44 -6.22 -3.27
C SER A 168 18.28 -5.19 -4.02
N PRO A 169 19.47 -5.55 -4.54
CA PRO A 169 20.22 -4.64 -5.40
C PRO A 169 19.34 -4.32 -6.62
N SER A 170 19.19 -3.01 -6.93
CA SER A 170 18.49 -2.56 -8.14
C SER A 170 19.17 -3.21 -9.34
N ILE A 171 18.48 -4.10 -10.03
CA ILE A 171 18.95 -4.65 -11.30
C ILE A 171 18.77 -3.50 -12.29
N SER A 172 19.88 -2.81 -12.61
CA SER A 172 19.87 -1.81 -13.69
C SER A 172 19.34 -2.47 -14.97
N PRO A 173 18.39 -1.85 -15.69
CA PRO A 173 17.98 -2.39 -16.98
C PRO A 173 19.19 -2.53 -17.88
N PRO A 174 19.25 -3.56 -18.74
CA PRO A 174 20.32 -3.69 -19.71
C PRO A 174 20.38 -2.43 -20.58
N PRO A 175 21.59 -1.98 -20.97
CA PRO A 175 21.73 -0.82 -21.83
C PRO A 175 20.94 -1.06 -23.12
N SER A 176 20.10 -0.10 -23.48
CA SER A 176 19.37 -0.13 -24.76
C SER A 176 20.39 -0.14 -25.91
N SER A 177 20.43 -1.26 -26.62
CA SER A 177 21.18 -1.41 -27.89
C SER A 177 20.53 -0.66 -29.04
#